data_440a4b81166f5d7307a8e9cda9e86ca9
#
_entry.id   440a4b81166f5d7307a8e9cda9e86ca9
#
_cell.length_a   1.000
_cell.length_b   1.000
_cell.length_c   1.000
_cell.angle_alpha   90.00
_cell.angle_beta   90.00
_cell.angle_gamma   90.00
#
_symmetry.space_group_name_H-M   'P 1'
#
loop_
_entity.id
_entity.type
_entity.pdbx_description
1 polymer ?
#
loop_
_entity_poly.entity_id
_entity_poly.type
_entity_poly.pdbx_seq_one_letter_code
_entity_poly.pdbx_strand_id
1 'polypeptide(L)' 'MSIQVYILIQTEVGKSSSVTKSVTAIAGVTIAESVTGPYDVIMRAEAASMEDLGKSVLAKVQAIPGITRTLTCPVTSL' A
#
# COMPACT_ATOMS: atom_id res chain seq x y z
N MET A 1 9.90 14.55 -11.09
CA MET A 1 9.67 13.13 -11.39
C MET A 1 9.13 12.42 -10.19
N SER A 2 8.15 11.57 -10.35
CA SER A 2 7.59 10.82 -9.24
C SER A 2 8.05 9.37 -9.27
N ILE A 3 8.09 8.77 -8.11
CA ILE A 3 8.33 7.34 -7.93
C ILE A 3 6.98 6.68 -7.75
N GLN A 4 6.79 5.53 -8.42
CA GLN A 4 5.58 4.75 -8.32
C GLN A 4 5.92 3.40 -7.72
N VAL A 5 5.05 2.91 -6.85
CA VAL A 5 5.25 1.61 -6.21
C VAL A 5 3.94 0.86 -6.15
N TYR A 6 4.05 -0.47 -6.16
CA TYR A 6 2.97 -1.37 -5.75
C TYR A 6 3.28 -1.87 -4.36
N ILE A 7 2.29 -1.92 -3.51
CA ILE A 7 2.43 -2.48 -2.17
C ILE A 7 1.42 -3.61 -2.04
N LEU A 8 1.94 -4.80 -1.75
CA LEU A 8 1.15 -6.00 -1.55
C LEU A 8 0.97 -6.19 -0.05
N ILE A 9 -0.28 -6.36 0.38
CA ILE A 9 -0.62 -6.33 1.80
C ILE A 9 -1.34 -7.62 2.18
N GLN A 10 -0.86 -8.27 3.24
CA GLN A 10 -1.58 -9.34 3.91
C GLN A 10 -2.31 -8.77 5.12
N THR A 11 -3.53 -9.25 5.34
CA THR A 11 -4.35 -8.79 6.45
C THR A 11 -4.77 -9.96 7.31
N GLU A 12 -5.20 -9.66 8.52
CA GLU A 12 -5.91 -10.64 9.35
C GLU A 12 -7.22 -11.04 8.67
N VAL A 13 -7.70 -12.23 8.98
CA VAL A 13 -8.95 -12.75 8.42
C VAL A 13 -10.09 -11.76 8.69
N GLY A 14 -10.83 -11.43 7.62
CA GLY A 14 -11.97 -10.53 7.72
C GLY A 14 -11.63 -9.05 7.72
N LYS A 15 -10.35 -8.68 7.56
CA LYS A 15 -9.93 -7.28 7.62
C LYS A 15 -9.61 -6.64 6.28
N SER A 16 -9.63 -7.39 5.18
CA SER A 16 -9.21 -6.87 3.88
C SER A 16 -10.04 -5.66 3.43
N SER A 17 -11.35 -5.68 3.66
CA SER A 17 -12.22 -4.58 3.27
C SER A 17 -11.92 -3.30 4.05
N SER A 18 -11.78 -3.39 5.36
CA SER A 18 -11.45 -2.22 6.19
C SER A 18 -10.06 -1.68 5.88
N VAL A 19 -9.09 -2.57 5.65
CA VAL A 19 -7.74 -2.16 5.26
C VAL A 19 -7.76 -1.46 3.91
N THR A 20 -8.49 -1.99 2.93
CA THR A 20 -8.60 -1.35 1.61
C THR A 20 -9.13 0.08 1.73
N LYS A 21 -10.18 0.27 2.53
CA LYS A 21 -10.72 1.61 2.77
C LYS A 21 -9.71 2.54 3.42
N SER A 22 -9.00 2.04 4.41
CA SER A 22 -8.02 2.86 5.14
C SER A 22 -6.85 3.28 4.27
N VAL A 23 -6.30 2.36 3.44
CA VAL A 23 -5.19 2.72 2.56
C VAL A 23 -5.61 3.64 1.43
N THR A 24 -6.84 3.53 0.95
CA THR A 24 -7.37 4.42 -0.08
C THR A 24 -7.38 5.87 0.39
N ALA A 25 -7.54 6.10 1.67
CA ALA A 25 -7.58 7.45 2.25
C ALA A 25 -6.19 8.09 2.41
N ILE A 26 -5.12 7.35 2.21
CA ILE A 26 -3.76 7.87 2.37
C ILE A 26 -3.39 8.72 1.16
N ALA A 27 -2.89 9.94 1.40
CA ALA A 27 -2.41 10.80 0.32
C ALA A 27 -1.25 10.13 -0.40
N GLY A 28 -1.28 10.13 -1.74
CA GLY A 28 -0.29 9.45 -2.56
C GLY A 28 -0.73 8.09 -3.07
N VAL A 29 -1.77 7.50 -2.47
CA VAL A 29 -2.33 6.24 -2.95
C VAL A 29 -3.25 6.53 -4.13
N THR A 30 -2.96 5.94 -5.28
CA THR A 30 -3.73 6.17 -6.51
C THR A 30 -4.84 5.16 -6.68
N ILE A 31 -4.62 3.92 -6.25
CA ILE A 31 -5.63 2.86 -6.29
C ILE A 31 -5.34 1.83 -5.21
N ALA A 32 -6.37 1.22 -4.67
CA ALA A 32 -6.24 0.08 -3.75
C ALA A 32 -7.41 -0.87 -4.00
N GLU A 33 -7.11 -2.16 -4.07
CA GLU A 33 -8.11 -3.17 -4.37
C GLU A 33 -7.94 -4.37 -3.45
N SER A 34 -9.06 -4.91 -2.98
CA SER A 34 -9.07 -6.22 -2.32
C SER A 34 -8.94 -7.30 -3.39
N VAL A 35 -8.11 -8.28 -3.14
CA VAL A 35 -7.84 -9.37 -4.10
C VAL A 35 -7.89 -10.72 -3.38
N THR A 36 -7.93 -11.78 -4.17
CA THR A 36 -7.82 -13.15 -3.69
C THR A 36 -6.48 -13.72 -4.13
N GLY A 37 -5.75 -14.35 -3.22
CA GLY A 37 -4.45 -14.95 -3.55
C GLY A 37 -3.52 -14.90 -2.36
N PRO A 38 -2.20 -14.91 -2.60
CA PRO A 38 -1.23 -14.86 -1.50
C PRO A 38 -1.27 -13.56 -0.71
N TYR A 39 -1.84 -12.51 -1.26
CA TYR A 39 -2.05 -11.23 -0.59
C TYR A 39 -3.51 -10.86 -0.65
N ASP A 40 -3.94 -9.99 0.25
CA ASP A 40 -5.35 -9.63 0.42
C ASP A 40 -5.69 -8.28 -0.19
N VAL A 41 -4.71 -7.39 -0.27
CA VAL A 41 -4.89 -6.05 -0.84
C VAL A 41 -3.68 -5.70 -1.70
N ILE A 42 -3.92 -5.12 -2.85
CA ILE A 42 -2.87 -4.57 -3.70
C ILE A 42 -3.15 -3.08 -3.86
N MET A 43 -2.14 -2.26 -3.61
CA MET A 43 -2.28 -0.82 -3.78
C MET A 43 -1.15 -0.26 -4.64
N ARG A 44 -1.43 0.86 -5.27
CA ARG A 44 -0.43 1.62 -6.01
C ARG A 44 -0.33 3.00 -5.40
N ALA A 45 0.89 3.50 -5.24
CA ALA A 45 1.13 4.81 -4.66
C ALA A 45 2.22 5.54 -5.43
N GLU A 46 2.22 6.85 -5.29
CA GLU A 46 3.22 7.74 -5.88
C GLU A 46 3.76 8.68 -4.82
N ALA A 47 5.03 9.03 -4.96
CA ALA A 47 5.68 10.03 -4.13
C ALA A 47 6.80 10.69 -4.92
N ALA A 48 7.26 11.85 -4.45
CA ALA A 48 8.33 12.59 -5.12
C ALA A 48 9.68 11.87 -5.03
N SER A 49 9.89 11.10 -3.96
CA SER A 49 11.12 10.36 -3.72
C SER A 49 10.85 9.15 -2.84
N MET A 50 11.83 8.24 -2.75
CA MET A 50 11.70 7.08 -1.84
C MET A 50 11.62 7.53 -0.38
N GLU A 51 12.31 8.61 -0.03
CA GLU A 51 12.22 9.16 1.32
C GLU A 51 10.80 9.64 1.62
N ASP A 52 10.20 10.39 0.69
CA ASP A 52 8.83 10.86 0.86
C ASP A 52 7.85 9.69 0.90
N LEU A 53 8.06 8.67 0.09
CA LEU A 53 7.24 7.47 0.10
C LEU A 53 7.25 6.83 1.49
N GLY A 54 8.44 6.70 2.07
CA GLY A 54 8.59 6.11 3.41
C GLY A 54 7.83 6.90 4.47
N LYS A 55 7.92 8.21 4.45
CA LYS A 55 7.29 9.07 5.44
C LYS A 55 5.78 9.21 5.22
N SER A 56 5.37 9.40 3.98
CA SER A 56 3.98 9.75 3.67
C SER A 56 3.08 8.55 3.46
N VAL A 57 3.60 7.47 2.91
CA VAL A 57 2.78 6.30 2.58
C VAL A 57 3.11 5.13 3.48
N LEU A 58 4.36 4.66 3.50
CA LEU A 58 4.71 3.44 4.21
C LEU A 58 4.45 3.55 5.71
N ALA A 59 4.79 4.67 6.32
CA ALA A 59 4.55 4.88 7.75
C ALA A 59 3.07 4.83 8.08
N LYS A 60 2.23 5.40 7.22
CA LYS A 60 0.78 5.38 7.43
C LYS A 60 0.18 4.01 7.19
N VAL A 61 0.67 3.29 6.20
CA VAL A 61 0.24 1.91 5.96
C VAL A 61 0.53 1.04 7.18
N GLN A 62 1.73 1.16 7.73
CA GLN A 62 2.13 0.34 8.88
C GLN A 62 1.35 0.66 10.15
N ALA A 63 0.73 1.82 10.23
CA ALA A 63 -0.09 2.21 11.37
C ALA A 63 -1.53 1.67 11.29
N ILE A 64 -1.93 1.08 10.17
CA ILE A 64 -3.30 0.59 10.00
C ILE A 64 -3.46 -0.75 10.71
N PRO A 65 -4.45 -0.89 11.61
CA PRO A 65 -4.70 -2.16 12.27
C PRO A 65 -5.22 -3.21 11.27
N GLY A 66 -4.87 -4.45 11.52
CA GLY A 66 -5.30 -5.58 10.68
C GLY A 66 -4.29 -5.99 9.62
N ILE A 67 -3.25 -5.22 9.39
CA ILE A 67 -2.17 -5.57 8.46
C ILE A 67 -1.18 -6.47 9.18
N THR A 68 -0.87 -7.62 8.56
CA THR A 68 0.10 -8.57 9.12
C THR A 68 1.43 -8.54 8.39
N ARG A 69 1.44 -8.17 7.11
CA ARG A 69 2.66 -8.14 6.30
C ARG A 69 2.47 -7.23 5.10
N THR A 70 3.55 -6.55 4.71
CA THR A 70 3.57 -5.75 3.48
C THR A 70 4.81 -6.07 2.67
N LEU A 71 4.68 -5.93 1.36
CA LEU A 71 5.79 -6.09 0.42
C LEU A 71 5.73 -4.92 -0.56
N THR A 72 6.78 -4.13 -0.58
CA THR A 72 6.87 -2.94 -1.43
C THR A 72 7.64 -3.25 -2.71
N CYS A 73 7.03 -2.96 -3.84
CA CYS A 73 7.59 -3.24 -5.16
C CYS A 73 7.68 -1.93 -5.96
N PRO A 74 8.82 -1.24 -5.93
CA PRO A 74 8.99 -0.04 -6.75
C PRO A 74 8.93 -0.39 -8.24
N VAL A 75 8.28 0.47 -9.01
CA VAL A 75 8.22 0.31 -10.46
C VAL A 75 9.56 0.69 -11.05
N THR A 76 10.12 -0.16 -11.88
CA THR A 76 11.35 0.15 -12.61
C THR A 76 11.02 0.70 -13.97
N SER A 77 11.82 1.67 -14.40
CA SER A 77 11.70 2.27 -15.72
C SER A 77 12.81 1.68 -16.60
N LEU A 78 12.47 0.82 -17.50
CA LEU A 78 13.45 0.15 -18.38
C LEU A 78 13.42 0.73 -19.79
#